data_457838a3d6a1a80ed62189363bcae96b
#
_entry.id   457838a3d6a1a80ed62189363bcae96b
#
_cell.length_a   1.000
_cell.length_b   1.000
_cell.length_c   1.000
_cell.angle_alpha   90.00
_cell.angle_beta   90.00
_cell.angle_gamma   90.00
#
_symmetry.space_group_name_H-M   'P 1'
#
loop_
_entity.id
_entity.type
_entity.pdbx_description
1 polymer ?
#
loop_
_entity_poly.entity_id
_entity_poly.type
_entity_poly.pdbx_seq_one_letter_code
_entity_poly.pdbx_strand_id
1 'polypeptide(L)'
;MYILFAVLTSGQPGRTVSAMAELEPISVIMTSVGTEQQAVEISEELVARRLATCINIVPCLRSIYRWKGKVCEDSEYLLVIKTRRALFDAVSEAIRELHSYELPEVLEFPVATAEHNFHSWVVEMATGVPDAEPEPESEPSFD
;
A
#
# COMPACT_ATOMS: atom_id res chain seq x y z
N MET A 1 -41.40 -2.51 38.77
CA MET A 1 -42.16 -1.82 37.73
C MET A 1 -41.21 -0.92 36.99
N TYR A 2 -40.65 -1.39 35.88
CA TYR A 2 -39.68 -0.65 35.05
C TYR A 2 -40.43 0.04 33.93
N ILE A 3 -40.37 1.36 33.91
CA ILE A 3 -40.95 2.16 32.84
C ILE A 3 -39.94 2.23 31.70
N LEU A 4 -40.30 1.60 30.56
CA LEU A 4 -39.56 1.62 29.32
C LEU A 4 -39.82 2.98 28.62
N PHE A 5 -38.89 3.89 28.66
CA PHE A 5 -38.91 5.07 27.80
C PHE A 5 -38.45 4.70 26.41
N ALA A 6 -39.36 4.48 25.51
CA ALA A 6 -39.06 4.42 24.08
C ALA A 6 -38.85 5.85 23.56
N VAL A 7 -37.61 6.23 23.35
CA VAL A 7 -37.29 7.42 22.57
C VAL A 7 -37.42 7.06 21.09
N LEU A 8 -38.52 7.51 20.49
CA LEU A 8 -38.70 7.52 19.05
C LEU A 8 -37.80 8.63 18.48
N THR A 9 -36.58 8.27 18.08
CA THR A 9 -35.80 9.11 17.19
C THR A 9 -36.16 8.73 15.77
N SER A 10 -36.87 9.63 15.10
CA SER A 10 -37.06 9.64 13.66
C SER A 10 -35.72 9.96 12.98
N GLY A 11 -34.82 9.00 12.93
CA GLY A 11 -33.55 9.05 12.20
C GLY A 11 -33.65 8.12 11.00
N GLN A 12 -33.27 8.59 9.86
CA GLN A 12 -33.31 7.86 8.60
C GLN A 12 -32.63 6.49 8.74
N PRO A 13 -33.24 5.42 8.24
CA PRO A 13 -32.68 4.09 8.36
C PRO A 13 -31.55 3.92 7.35
N GLY A 14 -30.40 3.45 7.79
CA GLY A 14 -29.63 2.58 6.97
C GLY A 14 -28.34 3.10 6.35
N ARG A 15 -27.73 4.18 6.83
CA ARG A 15 -26.50 4.67 6.17
C ARG A 15 -25.19 4.52 6.94
N THR A 16 -25.21 4.32 8.22
CA THR A 16 -23.99 4.39 9.05
C THR A 16 -23.32 3.05 9.30
N VAL A 17 -24.05 1.95 9.40
CA VAL A 17 -23.46 0.64 9.70
C VAL A 17 -23.06 -0.10 8.42
N SER A 18 -23.82 0.08 7.34
CA SER A 18 -23.52 -0.52 6.02
C SER A 18 -22.29 0.12 5.34
N ALA A 19 -22.14 1.46 5.47
CA ALA A 19 -21.01 2.18 4.87
C ALA A 19 -19.64 1.82 5.49
N MET A 20 -19.59 1.47 6.77
CA MET A 20 -18.33 1.02 7.40
C MET A 20 -17.99 -0.44 7.06
N ALA A 21 -18.98 -1.25 6.70
CA ALA A 21 -18.76 -2.62 6.23
C ALA A 21 -18.34 -2.68 4.75
N GLU A 22 -18.52 -1.59 4.00
CA GLU A 22 -18.23 -1.50 2.56
C GLU A 22 -16.88 -0.84 2.24
N LEU A 23 -16.16 -0.33 3.25
CA LEU A 23 -14.83 0.22 3.01
C LEU A 23 -13.84 -0.90 2.71
N GLU A 24 -13.28 -0.88 1.51
CA GLU A 24 -12.27 -1.85 1.14
C GLU A 24 -11.06 -1.74 2.07
N PRO A 25 -10.57 -2.87 2.64
CA PRO A 25 -9.46 -2.82 3.57
C PRO A 25 -8.18 -2.33 2.91
N ILE A 26 -7.48 -1.42 3.59
CA ILE A 26 -6.15 -0.96 3.20
C ILE A 26 -5.11 -1.48 4.19
N SER A 27 -3.87 -1.55 3.72
CA SER A 27 -2.74 -2.03 4.49
C SER A 27 -1.51 -1.16 4.30
N VAL A 28 -0.62 -1.20 5.28
CA VAL A 28 0.76 -0.77 5.16
C VAL A 28 1.62 -2.00 4.98
N ILE A 29 2.42 -2.03 3.91
CA ILE A 29 3.43 -3.06 3.69
C ILE A 29 4.79 -2.44 3.94
N MET A 30 5.67 -3.17 4.64
CA MET A 30 7.04 -2.76 4.91
C MET A 30 8.02 -3.72 4.26
N THR A 31 9.08 -3.15 3.67
CA THR A 31 10.27 -3.84 3.20
C THR A 31 11.49 -2.96 3.41
N SER A 32 12.67 -3.55 3.61
CA SER A 32 13.92 -2.81 3.70
C SER A 32 14.86 -3.16 2.55
N VAL A 33 15.63 -2.20 2.09
CA VAL A 33 16.58 -2.33 0.98
C VAL A 33 17.93 -1.71 1.32
N GLY A 34 19.01 -2.22 0.71
CA GLY A 34 20.37 -1.82 1.03
C GLY A 34 20.83 -0.50 0.41
N THR A 35 20.15 0.02 -0.61
CA THR A 35 20.54 1.25 -1.31
C THR A 35 19.37 2.17 -1.59
N GLU A 36 19.65 3.48 -1.65
CA GLU A 36 18.65 4.47 -2.03
C GLU A 36 18.12 4.24 -3.45
N GLN A 37 19.01 3.92 -4.38
CA GLN A 37 18.64 3.62 -5.77
C GLN A 37 17.60 2.50 -5.81
N GLN A 38 17.82 1.40 -5.11
CA GLN A 38 16.86 0.28 -5.09
C GLN A 38 15.55 0.67 -4.41
N ALA A 39 15.61 1.51 -3.35
CA ALA A 39 14.41 2.03 -2.71
C ALA A 39 13.54 2.83 -3.69
N VAL A 40 14.16 3.69 -4.50
CA VAL A 40 13.46 4.48 -5.52
C VAL A 40 12.94 3.58 -6.63
N GLU A 41 13.74 2.69 -7.19
CA GLU A 41 13.34 1.78 -8.28
C GLU A 41 12.13 0.92 -7.90
N ILE A 42 12.15 0.29 -6.73
CA ILE A 42 11.02 -0.51 -6.26
C ILE A 42 9.78 0.35 -6.05
N SER A 43 9.95 1.54 -5.44
CA SER A 43 8.85 2.45 -5.16
C SER A 43 8.18 2.95 -6.44
N GLU A 44 8.95 3.39 -7.42
CA GLU A 44 8.45 3.87 -8.70
C GLU A 44 7.72 2.75 -9.45
N GLU A 45 8.27 1.56 -9.47
CA GLU A 45 7.68 0.41 -10.16
C GLU A 45 6.35 -0.03 -9.53
N LEU A 46 6.28 -0.10 -8.18
CA LEU A 46 5.03 -0.44 -7.49
C LEU A 46 3.92 0.59 -7.73
N VAL A 47 4.27 1.87 -7.76
CA VAL A 47 3.31 2.95 -8.04
C VAL A 47 2.90 2.94 -9.51
N ALA A 48 3.83 2.78 -10.45
CA ALA A 48 3.55 2.71 -11.88
C ALA A 48 2.64 1.53 -12.24
N ARG A 49 2.85 0.36 -11.62
CA ARG A 49 1.97 -0.81 -11.77
C ARG A 49 0.64 -0.67 -11.02
N ARG A 50 0.39 0.46 -10.35
CA ARG A 50 -0.77 0.69 -9.48
C ARG A 50 -0.97 -0.38 -8.40
N LEU A 51 0.12 -1.00 -7.98
CA LEU A 51 0.16 -1.92 -6.84
C LEU A 51 0.24 -1.19 -5.51
N ALA A 52 0.69 0.05 -5.51
CA ALA A 52 0.72 0.93 -4.36
C ALA A 52 0.26 2.33 -4.74
N THR A 53 -0.36 3.03 -3.78
CA THR A 53 -0.79 4.42 -3.98
C THR A 53 0.31 5.41 -3.66
N CYS A 54 0.98 5.21 -2.54
CA CYS A 54 2.14 6.01 -2.18
C CYS A 54 3.11 5.20 -1.31
N ILE A 55 4.38 5.58 -1.38
CA ILE A 55 5.45 4.93 -0.64
C ILE A 55 6.31 6.02 0.01
N ASN A 56 6.54 5.90 1.31
CA ASN A 56 7.54 6.70 1.99
C ASN A 56 8.84 5.91 2.06
N ILE A 57 9.95 6.55 1.70
CA ILE A 57 11.28 6.01 1.86
C ILE A 57 11.90 6.66 3.09
N VAL A 58 12.21 5.84 4.10
CA VAL A 58 12.83 6.28 5.35
C VAL A 58 14.30 5.90 5.32
N PRO A 59 15.21 6.87 5.28
CA PRO A 59 16.65 6.61 5.24
C PRO A 59 17.21 6.31 6.63
N CYS A 60 18.48 5.89 6.67
CA CYS A 60 19.28 5.77 7.89
C CYS A 60 18.79 4.71 8.88
N LEU A 61 18.22 3.63 8.40
CA LEU A 61 17.96 2.45 9.21
C LEU A 61 19.26 1.71 9.50
N ARG A 62 19.38 1.24 10.74
CA ARG A 62 20.38 0.24 11.12
C ARG A 62 19.66 -1.06 11.44
N SER A 63 19.95 -2.09 10.66
CA SER A 63 19.35 -3.41 10.81
C SER A 63 20.36 -4.37 11.41
N ILE A 64 19.97 -5.04 12.48
CA ILE A 64 20.79 -6.06 13.15
C ILE A 64 20.01 -7.37 13.07
N TYR A 65 20.60 -8.38 12.47
CA TYR A 65 19.91 -9.63 12.16
C TYR A 65 20.87 -10.83 12.16
N ARG A 66 20.33 -12.02 12.19
CA ARG A 66 21.10 -13.26 12.06
C ARG A 66 20.96 -13.82 10.65
N TRP A 67 22.09 -14.02 9.99
CA TRP A 67 22.16 -14.61 8.67
C TRP A 67 23.27 -15.65 8.59
N LYS A 68 22.96 -16.86 8.12
CA LYS A 68 23.90 -17.98 7.96
C LYS A 68 24.82 -18.20 9.18
N GLY A 69 24.20 -18.16 10.36
CA GLY A 69 24.88 -18.40 11.63
C GLY A 69 25.65 -17.23 12.25
N LYS A 70 25.66 -16.06 11.59
CA LYS A 70 26.35 -14.86 12.03
C LYS A 70 25.37 -13.74 12.38
N VAL A 71 25.76 -12.88 13.30
CA VAL A 71 25.08 -11.60 13.53
C VAL A 71 25.64 -10.59 12.55
N CYS A 72 24.76 -9.99 11.76
CA CYS A 72 25.08 -8.99 10.76
C CYS A 72 24.50 -7.64 11.16
N GLU A 73 25.10 -6.57 10.66
CA GLU A 73 24.62 -5.21 10.81
C GLU A 73 24.77 -4.48 9.47
N ASP A 74 23.68 -3.88 8.97
CA ASP A 74 23.66 -3.12 7.73
C ASP A 74 22.93 -1.80 7.90
N SER A 75 23.30 -0.82 7.06
CA SER A 75 22.53 0.40 6.86
C SER A 75 21.54 0.18 5.74
N GLU A 76 20.27 0.51 5.98
CA GLU A 76 19.18 0.24 5.05
C GLU A 76 18.23 1.43 4.90
N TYR A 77 17.34 1.31 3.94
CA TYR A 77 16.20 2.21 3.69
C TYR A 77 14.91 1.41 3.90
N LEU A 78 13.98 1.97 4.67
CA LEU A 78 12.66 1.37 4.87
C LEU A 78 11.67 1.96 3.87
N LEU A 79 10.96 1.08 3.18
CA LEU A 79 9.80 1.45 2.37
C LEU A 79 8.52 1.21 3.17
N VAL A 80 7.71 2.26 3.30
CA VAL A 80 6.40 2.22 3.94
C VAL A 80 5.35 2.40 2.85
N ILE A 81 4.78 1.28 2.42
CA ILE A 81 3.95 1.15 1.24
C ILE A 81 2.48 1.17 1.64
N LYS A 82 1.68 2.11 1.12
CA LYS A 82 0.24 2.17 1.34
C LYS A 82 -0.49 1.61 0.13
N THR A 83 -1.33 0.60 0.37
CA THR A 83 -2.05 -0.11 -0.69
C THR A 83 -3.34 -0.73 -0.19
N ARG A 84 -4.12 -1.33 -1.09
CA ARG A 84 -5.25 -2.18 -0.75
C ARG A 84 -4.76 -3.52 -0.21
N ARG A 85 -5.41 -4.01 0.83
CA ARG A 85 -5.07 -5.33 1.41
C ARG A 85 -5.15 -6.46 0.38
N ALA A 86 -6.10 -6.38 -0.54
CA ALA A 86 -6.27 -7.36 -1.62
C ALA A 86 -5.06 -7.48 -2.55
N LEU A 87 -4.14 -6.50 -2.56
CA LEU A 87 -2.96 -6.48 -3.41
C LEU A 87 -1.68 -7.00 -2.73
N PHE A 88 -1.75 -7.49 -1.50
CA PHE A 88 -0.58 -7.96 -0.75
C PHE A 88 0.26 -8.98 -1.54
N ASP A 89 -0.38 -10.00 -2.10
CA ASP A 89 0.34 -11.03 -2.84
C ASP A 89 1.04 -10.48 -4.08
N ALA A 90 0.37 -9.61 -4.84
CA ALA A 90 0.93 -8.97 -6.02
C ALA A 90 2.09 -8.02 -5.67
N VAL A 91 1.96 -7.24 -4.59
CA VAL A 91 3.04 -6.38 -4.08
C VAL A 91 4.22 -7.22 -3.61
N SER A 92 3.97 -8.30 -2.87
CA SER A 92 5.00 -9.21 -2.37
C SER A 92 5.76 -9.89 -3.51
N GLU A 93 5.06 -10.30 -4.56
CA GLU A 93 5.68 -10.88 -5.75
C GLU A 93 6.56 -9.86 -6.49
N ALA A 94 6.05 -8.65 -6.72
CA ALA A 94 6.82 -7.58 -7.36
C ALA A 94 8.06 -7.19 -6.55
N ILE A 95 7.95 -7.11 -5.22
CA ILE A 95 9.13 -6.87 -4.37
C ILE A 95 10.16 -7.99 -4.54
N ARG A 96 9.76 -9.25 -4.51
CA ARG A 96 10.69 -10.38 -4.69
C ARG A 96 11.37 -10.38 -6.06
N GLU A 97 10.64 -9.96 -7.09
CA GLU A 97 11.18 -9.83 -8.45
C GLU A 97 12.26 -8.75 -8.55
N LEU A 98 12.05 -7.62 -7.90
CA LEU A 98 12.89 -6.43 -8.01
C LEU A 98 14.01 -6.35 -6.96
N HIS A 99 13.89 -7.07 -5.86
CA HIS A 99 14.78 -6.96 -4.71
C HIS A 99 16.11 -7.68 -4.95
N SER A 100 17.22 -7.07 -4.47
CA SER A 100 18.55 -7.66 -4.57
C SER A 100 18.83 -8.77 -3.54
N TYR A 101 18.04 -8.84 -2.47
CA TYR A 101 18.24 -9.84 -1.42
C TYR A 101 17.63 -11.20 -1.81
N GLU A 102 18.31 -12.26 -1.41
CA GLU A 102 17.82 -13.64 -1.56
C GLU A 102 16.50 -13.85 -0.79
N LEU A 103 16.38 -13.23 0.39
CA LEU A 103 15.20 -13.28 1.24
C LEU A 103 14.81 -11.85 1.68
N PRO A 104 14.00 -11.15 0.90
CA PRO A 104 13.54 -9.82 1.30
C PRO A 104 12.51 -9.92 2.43
N GLU A 105 12.56 -8.97 3.36
CA GLU A 105 11.50 -8.74 4.34
C GLU A 105 10.27 -8.18 3.61
N VAL A 106 9.11 -8.78 3.82
CA VAL A 106 7.82 -8.24 3.36
C VAL A 106 6.79 -8.49 4.46
N LEU A 107 6.39 -7.43 5.13
CA LEU A 107 5.43 -7.48 6.25
C LEU A 107 4.20 -6.65 5.92
N GLU A 108 3.03 -7.19 6.21
CA GLU A 108 1.76 -6.47 6.09
C GLU A 108 1.22 -6.09 7.47
N PHE A 109 0.79 -4.84 7.60
CA PHE A 109 0.08 -4.31 8.76
C PHE A 109 -1.30 -3.82 8.31
N PRO A 110 -2.38 -4.49 8.70
CA PRO A 110 -3.73 -4.01 8.41
C PRO A 110 -3.97 -2.65 9.07
N VAL A 111 -4.52 -1.71 8.32
CA VAL A 111 -4.89 -0.39 8.84
C VAL A 111 -6.28 -0.48 9.45
N ALA A 112 -6.38 -0.33 10.76
CA ALA A 112 -7.65 -0.38 11.47
C ALA A 112 -8.52 0.85 11.20
N THR A 113 -7.90 2.03 11.07
CA THR A 113 -8.59 3.31 10.86
C THR A 113 -7.72 4.25 10.05
N ALA A 114 -8.31 4.94 9.10
CA ALA A 114 -7.68 6.00 8.32
C ALA A 114 -8.65 7.16 8.14
N GLU A 115 -8.14 8.36 7.87
CA GLU A 115 -8.96 9.49 7.46
C GLU A 115 -9.69 9.14 6.16
N HIS A 116 -10.96 9.51 6.06
CA HIS A 116 -11.86 9.05 5.00
C HIS A 116 -11.37 9.36 3.57
N ASN A 117 -10.94 10.60 3.32
CA ASN A 117 -10.50 11.01 1.99
C ASN A 117 -9.18 10.33 1.60
N PHE A 118 -8.27 10.18 2.57
CA PHE A 118 -7.03 9.44 2.36
C PHE A 118 -7.29 7.97 2.06
N HIS A 119 -8.20 7.33 2.80
CA HIS A 119 -8.60 5.95 2.55
C HIS A 119 -9.14 5.77 1.13
N SER A 120 -10.09 6.64 0.73
CA SER A 120 -10.68 6.60 -0.62
C SER A 120 -9.63 6.76 -1.70
N TRP A 121 -8.69 7.69 -1.51
CA TRP A 121 -7.59 7.89 -2.45
C TRP A 121 -6.67 6.66 -2.57
N VAL A 122 -6.36 5.98 -1.46
CA VAL A 122 -5.57 4.74 -1.51
C VAL A 122 -6.29 3.67 -2.33
N VAL A 123 -7.58 3.49 -2.12
CA VAL A 123 -8.38 2.49 -2.84
C VAL A 123 -8.50 2.81 -4.33
N GLU A 124 -8.71 4.07 -4.68
CA GLU A 124 -8.87 4.51 -6.07
C GLU A 124 -7.56 4.39 -6.87
N MET A 125 -6.42 4.69 -6.26
CA MET A 125 -5.14 4.69 -6.97
C MET A 125 -4.51 3.30 -7.08
N ALA A 126 -4.62 2.47 -6.06
CA ALA A 126 -4.09 1.11 -6.05
C ALA A 126 -5.07 0.13 -6.71
N THR A 127 -5.20 0.16 -8.02
CA THR A 127 -6.13 -0.71 -8.77
C THR A 127 -5.57 -2.11 -9.03
N GLY A 128 -4.25 -2.27 -9.01
CA GLY A 128 -3.56 -3.49 -9.45
C GLY A 128 -3.51 -3.66 -10.97
N VAL A 129 -3.98 -2.66 -11.71
CA VAL A 129 -3.96 -2.64 -13.18
C VAL A 129 -3.23 -1.38 -13.62
N PRO A 130 -2.10 -1.49 -14.33
CA PRO A 130 -1.38 -0.34 -14.84
C PRO A 130 -2.28 0.53 -15.73
N ASP A 131 -1.97 1.83 -15.80
CA ASP A 131 -2.63 2.71 -16.76
C ASP A 131 -2.33 2.22 -18.18
N ALA A 132 -3.28 2.39 -19.09
CA ALA A 132 -3.05 2.12 -20.51
C ALA A 132 -1.93 3.05 -21.00
N GLU A 133 -1.00 2.50 -21.79
CA GLU A 133 -0.03 3.37 -22.45
C GLU A 133 -0.77 4.41 -23.31
N PRO A 134 -0.34 5.69 -23.27
CA PRO A 134 -0.94 6.70 -24.14
C PRO A 134 -0.76 6.24 -25.60
N GLU A 135 -1.86 6.28 -26.36
CA GLU A 135 -1.82 6.04 -27.80
C GLU A 135 -0.74 6.95 -28.40
N PRO A 136 0.14 6.42 -29.27
CA PRO A 136 1.14 7.24 -29.92
C PRO A 136 0.42 8.38 -30.65
N GLU A 137 0.80 9.62 -30.32
CA GLU A 137 0.26 10.78 -31.01
C GLU A 137 0.43 10.56 -32.52
N SER A 138 -0.67 10.49 -33.25
CA SER A 138 -0.64 10.40 -34.70
C SER A 138 0.08 11.64 -35.20
N GLU A 139 1.23 11.47 -35.83
CA GLU A 139 1.92 12.57 -36.46
C GLU A 139 0.97 13.28 -37.40
N PRO A 140 0.87 14.61 -37.36
CA PRO A 140 0.05 15.34 -38.29
C PRO A 140 0.53 15.05 -39.72
N SER A 141 -0.31 14.45 -40.53
CA SER A 141 -0.02 14.26 -41.95
C SER A 141 0.02 15.63 -42.61
N PHE A 142 1.20 16.09 -42.94
CA PHE A 142 1.38 17.26 -43.78
C PHE A 142 1.19 16.80 -45.25
N ASP A 143 0.00 17.05 -45.82
CA ASP A 143 -0.24 17.07 -47.25
C ASP A 143 0.11 18.44 -47.82
#